data_c951840990abfa2f88b49ee5e8250a92
#
_entry.id   c951840990abfa2f88b49ee5e8250a92
#
_cell.length_a   1.000
_cell.length_b   1.000
_cell.length_c   1.000
_cell.angle_alpha   90.00
_cell.angle_beta   90.00
_cell.angle_gamma   90.00
#
_symmetry.space_group_name_H-M   'P 1'
#
loop_
_entity.id
_entity.type
_entity.pdbx_description
1 polymer ?
#
loop_
_entity_poly.entity_id
_entity_poly.type
_entity_poly.pdbx_seq_one_letter_code
_entity_poly.pdbx_strand_id
1 'polypeptide(L)'
;MILTLTMNPAVDIGYTVETLKMDTVNRTQKVSKTPGGKGLNVSRVLKQLGSPVLATGLLGGHIGAFIKEKLDEVALENNFYPIQSETRNCIAILHEGLQTEILEAGPTITPEEQAGFLAHFETLLKEVDLITISGSLPSGMDEALYATIIEKATAVGVPVLLDTSGKTLKIALEASTKPALIKPNQEELAGLLGVPEATTV
;
A
#
# COMPACT_ATOMS: atom_id res chain seq x y z
N MET A 1 13.27 5.06 13.85
CA MET A 1 12.41 5.57 12.75
C MET A 1 11.43 4.51 12.32
N ILE A 2 10.20 4.85 11.89
CA ILE A 2 9.22 3.87 11.38
C ILE A 2 9.31 3.80 9.87
N LEU A 3 9.50 2.60 9.31
CA LEU A 3 9.44 2.35 7.87
C LEU A 3 8.02 1.94 7.49
N THR A 4 7.41 2.64 6.54
CA THR A 4 6.10 2.28 5.99
C THR A 4 6.26 1.74 4.58
N LEU A 5 5.75 0.54 4.34
CA LEU A 5 5.89 -0.17 3.08
C LEU A 5 4.58 -0.16 2.29
N THR A 6 4.63 0.36 1.05
CA THR A 6 3.50 0.37 0.11
C THR A 6 3.95 -0.23 -1.22
N MET A 7 3.63 -1.51 -1.45
CA MET A 7 4.11 -2.20 -2.65
C MET A 7 3.31 -1.87 -3.91
N ASN A 8 2.04 -1.47 -3.76
CA ASN A 8 1.18 -1.11 -4.88
C ASN A 8 0.52 0.27 -4.65
N PRO A 9 1.34 1.35 -4.58
CA PRO A 9 0.84 2.70 -4.41
C PRO A 9 -0.02 3.15 -5.61
N ALA A 10 -0.75 4.24 -5.43
CA ALA A 10 -1.59 4.81 -6.47
C ALA A 10 -1.64 6.34 -6.35
N VAL A 11 -2.06 7.02 -7.40
CA VAL A 11 -2.66 8.35 -7.25
C VAL A 11 -4.15 8.18 -7.00
N ASP A 12 -4.61 8.57 -5.82
CA ASP A 12 -6.03 8.60 -5.50
C ASP A 12 -6.66 9.85 -6.12
N ILE A 13 -7.55 9.64 -7.08
CA ILE A 13 -8.25 10.69 -7.84
C ILE A 13 -9.70 10.74 -7.38
N GLY A 14 -10.10 11.83 -6.72
CA GLY A 14 -11.49 12.06 -6.31
C GLY A 14 -12.19 13.00 -7.27
N TYR A 15 -13.30 12.55 -7.86
CA TYR A 15 -14.23 13.37 -8.63
C TYR A 15 -15.52 13.56 -7.82
N THR A 16 -15.98 14.80 -7.68
CA THR A 16 -17.28 15.07 -7.05
C THR A 16 -18.28 15.52 -8.11
N VAL A 17 -19.37 14.78 -8.24
CA VAL A 17 -20.50 15.12 -9.09
C VAL A 17 -21.78 15.10 -8.26
N GLU A 18 -22.79 15.88 -8.66
CA GLU A 18 -24.08 15.89 -7.97
C GLU A 18 -24.79 14.54 -8.14
N THR A 19 -24.88 14.07 -9.38
CA THR A 19 -25.45 12.77 -9.75
C THR A 19 -24.53 12.10 -10.76
N LEU A 20 -24.21 10.82 -10.57
CA LEU A 20 -23.49 10.03 -11.55
C LEU A 20 -24.46 9.47 -12.59
N LYS A 21 -24.33 9.97 -13.83
CA LYS A 21 -25.19 9.54 -14.97
C LYS A 21 -24.44 8.55 -15.83
N MET A 22 -25.07 7.42 -16.11
CA MET A 22 -24.53 6.39 -17.01
C MET A 22 -24.77 6.80 -18.47
N ASP A 23 -23.92 6.31 -19.37
CA ASP A 23 -24.01 6.50 -20.84
C ASP A 23 -24.10 7.98 -21.28
N THR A 24 -23.42 8.87 -20.54
CA THR A 24 -23.35 10.30 -20.87
C THR A 24 -22.13 10.96 -20.25
N VAL A 25 -21.90 12.24 -20.60
CA VAL A 25 -20.81 13.03 -20.05
C VAL A 25 -21.16 13.54 -18.66
N ASN A 26 -20.38 13.17 -17.68
CA ASN A 26 -20.41 13.78 -16.35
C ASN A 26 -19.30 14.84 -16.28
N ARG A 27 -19.64 16.07 -15.90
CA ARG A 27 -18.68 17.15 -15.70
C ARG A 27 -18.53 17.44 -14.23
N THR A 28 -17.29 17.39 -13.74
CA THR A 28 -16.96 17.76 -12.37
C THR A 28 -16.11 19.03 -12.36
N GLN A 29 -16.34 19.88 -11.36
CA GLN A 29 -15.50 21.05 -11.08
C GLN A 29 -14.59 20.81 -9.87
N LYS A 30 -14.89 19.80 -9.05
CA LYS A 30 -14.09 19.46 -7.86
C LYS A 30 -13.34 18.16 -8.09
N VAL A 31 -12.04 18.32 -8.26
CA VAL A 31 -11.10 17.20 -8.45
C VAL A 31 -10.03 17.26 -7.37
N SER A 32 -9.74 16.13 -6.74
CA SER A 32 -8.58 15.96 -5.87
C SER A 32 -7.65 14.90 -6.46
N LYS A 33 -6.34 15.09 -6.28
CA LYS A 33 -5.32 14.09 -6.62
C LYS A 33 -4.31 14.05 -5.50
N THR A 34 -4.18 12.90 -4.88
CA THR A 34 -3.27 12.71 -3.73
C THR A 34 -2.50 11.41 -3.83
N PRO A 35 -1.27 11.34 -3.30
CA PRO A 35 -0.61 10.06 -3.09
C PRO A 35 -1.50 9.12 -2.31
N GLY A 36 -1.69 7.91 -2.79
CA GLY A 36 -2.59 6.91 -2.22
C GLY A 36 -1.94 5.55 -2.05
N GLY A 37 -2.72 4.64 -1.49
CA GLY A 37 -2.30 3.33 -1.03
C GLY A 37 -2.25 3.25 0.50
N LYS A 38 -2.64 2.10 1.06
CA LYS A 38 -2.79 1.91 2.52
C LYS A 38 -1.54 2.34 3.30
N GLY A 39 -0.34 1.93 2.85
CA GLY A 39 0.91 2.28 3.54
C GLY A 39 1.23 3.77 3.49
N LEU A 40 0.99 4.46 2.36
CA LEU A 40 1.15 5.92 2.28
C LEU A 40 0.15 6.67 3.16
N ASN A 41 -1.06 6.13 3.35
CA ASN A 41 -2.01 6.69 4.31
C ASN A 41 -1.48 6.56 5.74
N VAL A 42 -0.86 5.43 6.10
CA VAL A 42 -0.17 5.24 7.39
C VAL A 42 0.97 6.24 7.54
N SER A 43 1.80 6.44 6.49
CA SER A 43 2.90 7.42 6.50
C SER A 43 2.41 8.83 6.84
N ARG A 44 1.32 9.27 6.19
CA ARG A 44 0.74 10.60 6.43
C ARG A 44 0.24 10.78 7.86
N VAL A 45 -0.44 9.76 8.40
CA VAL A 45 -0.93 9.80 9.78
C VAL A 45 0.24 9.84 10.78
N LEU A 46 1.25 8.99 10.60
CA LEU A 46 2.44 8.98 11.45
C LEU A 46 3.14 10.34 11.44
N LYS A 47 3.29 10.96 10.25
CA LYS A 47 3.87 12.30 10.14
C LYS A 47 3.02 13.35 10.87
N GLN A 48 1.70 13.33 10.74
CA GLN A 48 0.80 14.25 11.45
C GLN A 48 0.90 14.08 12.98
N LEU A 49 1.19 12.87 13.44
CA LEU A 49 1.43 12.57 14.86
C LEU A 49 2.85 12.94 15.33
N GLY A 50 3.70 13.49 14.44
CA GLY A 50 5.07 13.89 14.77
C GLY A 50 6.06 12.74 14.87
N SER A 51 5.70 11.52 14.41
CA SER A 51 6.60 10.37 14.42
C SER A 51 7.60 10.44 13.26
N PRO A 52 8.88 10.11 13.49
CA PRO A 52 9.86 9.95 12.42
C PRO A 52 9.44 8.79 11.51
N VAL A 53 9.16 9.07 10.24
CA VAL A 53 8.66 8.08 9.27
C VAL A 53 9.42 8.18 7.96
N LEU A 54 9.78 7.02 7.40
CA LEU A 54 10.32 6.85 6.06
C LEU A 54 9.34 6.01 5.24
N ALA A 55 8.85 6.54 4.12
CA ALA A 55 8.00 5.80 3.20
C ALA A 55 8.83 5.09 2.13
N THR A 56 8.50 3.83 1.84
CA THR A 56 9.14 3.06 0.77
C THR A 56 8.14 2.14 0.06
N GLY A 57 8.58 1.54 -1.02
CA GLY A 57 7.82 0.65 -1.89
C GLY A 57 8.27 0.80 -3.33
N LEU A 58 7.34 0.71 -4.27
CA LEU A 58 7.61 0.77 -5.72
C LEU A 58 6.97 2.00 -6.33
N LEU A 59 7.72 2.76 -7.13
CA LEU A 59 7.19 3.86 -7.93
C LEU A 59 7.77 3.80 -9.34
N GLY A 60 6.94 4.05 -10.35
CA GLY A 60 7.38 4.10 -11.73
C GLY A 60 6.61 5.11 -12.57
N GLY A 61 7.23 5.55 -13.64
CA GLY A 61 6.67 6.46 -14.63
C GLY A 61 6.33 7.85 -14.11
N HIS A 62 5.45 8.54 -14.84
CA HIS A 62 5.02 9.90 -14.51
C HIS A 62 4.13 9.96 -13.26
N ILE A 63 3.29 8.95 -13.05
CA ILE A 63 2.42 8.86 -11.86
C ILE A 63 3.27 8.63 -10.62
N GLY A 64 4.31 7.77 -10.70
CA GLY A 64 5.28 7.59 -9.63
C GLY A 64 6.03 8.88 -9.29
N ALA A 65 6.46 9.64 -10.31
CA ALA A 65 7.11 10.94 -10.11
C ALA A 65 6.17 11.96 -9.44
N PHE A 66 4.89 11.99 -9.84
CA PHE A 66 3.88 12.83 -9.18
C PHE A 66 3.72 12.48 -7.69
N ILE A 67 3.65 11.18 -7.35
CA ILE A 67 3.57 10.76 -5.94
C ILE A 67 4.77 11.27 -5.16
N LYS A 68 5.98 11.07 -5.69
CA LYS A 68 7.21 11.51 -5.04
C LYS A 68 7.22 13.02 -4.82
N GLU A 69 6.89 13.82 -5.84
CA GLU A 69 6.78 15.28 -5.73
C GLU A 69 5.82 15.69 -4.60
N LYS A 70 4.64 15.07 -4.53
CA LYS A 70 3.65 15.37 -3.48
C LYS A 70 4.08 14.95 -2.07
N LEU A 71 4.87 13.92 -1.93
CA LEU A 71 5.46 13.55 -0.65
C LEU A 71 6.56 14.55 -0.24
N ASP A 72 7.38 14.99 -1.19
CA ASP A 72 8.43 15.99 -0.97
C ASP A 72 7.83 17.36 -0.58
N GLU A 73 6.71 17.79 -1.23
CA GLU A 73 5.99 19.02 -0.88
C GLU A 73 5.54 19.08 0.59
N VAL A 74 5.16 17.93 1.16
CA VAL A 74 4.78 17.84 2.57
C VAL A 74 5.95 17.43 3.46
N ALA A 75 7.18 17.42 2.96
CA ALA A 75 8.39 16.98 3.65
C ALA A 75 8.25 15.60 4.32
N LEU A 76 7.55 14.64 3.68
CA LEU A 76 7.49 13.26 4.12
C LEU A 76 8.70 12.52 3.53
N GLU A 77 9.62 12.08 4.41
CA GLU A 77 10.80 11.35 3.99
C GLU A 77 10.40 10.09 3.23
N ASN A 78 11.02 9.88 2.06
CA ASN A 78 10.68 8.78 1.21
C ASN A 78 11.90 8.25 0.45
N ASN A 79 11.94 6.93 0.24
CA ASN A 79 12.98 6.26 -0.51
C ASN A 79 12.37 5.04 -1.22
N PHE A 80 11.74 5.29 -2.38
CA PHE A 80 11.09 4.26 -3.19
C PHE A 80 12.06 3.63 -4.18
N TYR A 81 11.90 2.33 -4.41
CA TYR A 81 12.60 1.62 -5.47
C TYR A 81 11.92 1.94 -6.83
N PRO A 82 12.70 2.38 -7.84
CA PRO A 82 12.15 2.71 -9.14
C PRO A 82 11.82 1.45 -9.95
N ILE A 83 10.66 1.44 -10.61
CA ILE A 83 10.24 0.42 -11.57
C ILE A 83 10.00 1.03 -12.95
N GLN A 84 10.02 0.19 -14.00
CA GLN A 84 9.84 0.68 -15.37
C GLN A 84 8.38 0.96 -15.71
N SER A 85 7.48 0.11 -15.23
CA SER A 85 6.05 0.25 -15.48
C SER A 85 5.45 1.43 -14.73
N GLU A 86 4.38 2.02 -15.30
CA GLU A 86 3.67 3.15 -14.71
C GLU A 86 3.00 2.75 -13.38
N THR A 87 3.12 3.57 -12.36
CA THR A 87 2.30 3.48 -11.15
C THR A 87 0.83 3.70 -11.49
N ARG A 88 -0.09 3.08 -10.78
CA ARG A 88 -1.53 3.09 -11.07
C ARG A 88 -2.27 4.33 -10.55
N ASN A 89 -3.48 4.52 -11.06
CA ASN A 89 -4.49 5.41 -10.47
C ASN A 89 -5.55 4.59 -9.73
N CYS A 90 -6.17 5.22 -8.74
CA CYS A 90 -7.40 4.76 -8.11
C CYS A 90 -8.40 5.91 -8.17
N ILE A 91 -9.54 5.71 -8.79
CA ILE A 91 -10.55 6.75 -9.01
C ILE A 91 -11.70 6.51 -8.05
N ALA A 92 -12.09 7.55 -7.30
CA ALA A 92 -13.29 7.58 -6.49
C ALA A 92 -14.24 8.66 -7.04
N ILE A 93 -15.45 8.26 -7.39
CA ILE A 93 -16.51 9.17 -7.83
C ILE A 93 -17.47 9.34 -6.65
N LEU A 94 -17.51 10.55 -6.09
CA LEU A 94 -18.38 10.94 -4.99
C LEU A 94 -19.66 11.53 -5.58
N HIS A 95 -20.80 10.92 -5.31
CA HIS A 95 -22.09 11.33 -5.85
C HIS A 95 -23.23 10.96 -4.88
N GLU A 96 -24.22 11.79 -4.73
CA GLU A 96 -25.46 11.49 -3.96
C GLU A 96 -25.21 10.95 -2.54
N GLY A 97 -24.10 11.32 -1.92
CA GLY A 97 -23.69 10.78 -0.62
C GLY A 97 -23.08 9.35 -0.69
N LEU A 98 -22.90 8.81 -1.89
CA LEU A 98 -22.29 7.51 -2.18
C LEU A 98 -20.87 7.70 -2.75
N GLN A 99 -20.12 6.57 -2.85
CA GLN A 99 -18.82 6.52 -3.47
C GLN A 99 -18.76 5.31 -4.41
N THR A 100 -18.41 5.57 -5.68
CA THR A 100 -18.13 4.51 -6.67
C THR A 100 -16.66 4.54 -6.99
N GLU A 101 -16.00 3.38 -6.90
CA GLU A 101 -14.55 3.28 -7.11
C GLU A 101 -14.22 2.50 -8.39
N ILE A 102 -13.18 2.97 -9.09
CA ILE A 102 -12.54 2.28 -10.21
C ILE A 102 -11.06 2.17 -9.85
N LEU A 103 -10.62 0.96 -9.53
CA LEU A 103 -9.27 0.69 -9.07
C LEU A 103 -8.48 -0.03 -10.17
N GLU A 104 -7.41 0.59 -10.64
CA GLU A 104 -6.48 -0.09 -11.54
C GLU A 104 -5.72 -1.19 -10.79
N ALA A 105 -5.42 -2.30 -11.46
CA ALA A 105 -4.68 -3.43 -10.86
C ALA A 105 -3.25 -3.03 -10.42
N GLY A 106 -2.66 -2.08 -11.13
CA GLY A 106 -1.26 -1.67 -10.94
C GLY A 106 -0.31 -2.35 -11.92
N PRO A 107 0.98 -2.03 -11.82
CA PRO A 107 2.01 -2.56 -12.70
C PRO A 107 2.20 -4.06 -12.52
N THR A 108 2.75 -4.72 -13.55
CA THR A 108 3.32 -6.06 -13.41
C THR A 108 4.81 -5.92 -13.14
N ILE A 109 5.27 -6.47 -12.03
CA ILE A 109 6.66 -6.37 -11.58
C ILE A 109 7.45 -7.56 -12.11
N THR A 110 8.65 -7.30 -12.61
CA THR A 110 9.54 -8.35 -13.08
C THR A 110 10.30 -9.01 -11.91
N PRO A 111 10.81 -10.25 -12.07
CA PRO A 111 11.65 -10.88 -11.06
C PRO A 111 12.89 -10.05 -10.69
N GLU A 112 13.48 -9.35 -11.66
CA GLU A 112 14.63 -8.48 -11.47
C GLU A 112 14.26 -7.25 -10.62
N GLU A 113 13.11 -6.64 -10.86
CA GLU A 113 12.60 -5.52 -10.04
C GLU A 113 12.29 -5.96 -8.62
N GLN A 114 11.70 -7.15 -8.44
CA GLN A 114 11.47 -7.71 -7.11
C GLN A 114 12.79 -7.96 -6.36
N ALA A 115 13.78 -8.56 -7.02
CA ALA A 115 15.10 -8.79 -6.42
C ALA A 115 15.80 -7.47 -6.08
N GLY A 116 15.73 -6.49 -7.00
CA GLY A 116 16.27 -5.15 -6.77
C GLY A 116 15.61 -4.45 -5.61
N PHE A 117 14.28 -4.55 -5.49
CA PHE A 117 13.54 -4.01 -4.33
C PHE A 117 13.97 -4.67 -3.02
N LEU A 118 14.14 -5.99 -2.97
CA LEU A 118 14.60 -6.68 -1.76
C LEU A 118 16.01 -6.22 -1.34
N ALA A 119 16.93 -6.07 -2.29
CA ALA A 119 18.27 -5.52 -2.01
C ALA A 119 18.19 -4.07 -1.49
N HIS A 120 17.35 -3.24 -2.11
CA HIS A 120 17.07 -1.87 -1.64
C HIS A 120 16.50 -1.86 -0.21
N PHE A 121 15.49 -2.67 0.06
CA PHE A 121 14.88 -2.81 1.39
C PHE A 121 15.92 -3.16 2.47
N GLU A 122 16.84 -4.08 2.20
CA GLU A 122 17.90 -4.45 3.15
C GLU A 122 18.79 -3.26 3.53
N THR A 123 19.00 -2.30 2.64
CA THR A 123 19.77 -1.08 2.96
C THR A 123 19.06 -0.20 3.99
N LEU A 124 17.71 -0.18 3.95
CA LEU A 124 16.88 0.63 4.84
C LEU A 124 16.77 0.06 6.25
N LEU A 125 16.95 -1.26 6.42
CA LEU A 125 16.83 -1.93 7.73
C LEU A 125 17.76 -1.38 8.81
N LYS A 126 18.88 -0.75 8.42
CA LYS A 126 19.89 -0.23 9.36
C LYS A 126 19.44 0.99 10.15
N GLU A 127 18.39 1.67 9.68
CA GLU A 127 17.97 2.98 10.18
C GLU A 127 16.57 2.97 10.80
N VAL A 128 15.94 1.78 10.88
CA VAL A 128 14.54 1.66 11.29
C VAL A 128 14.37 0.76 12.52
N ASP A 129 13.41 1.12 13.35
CA ASP A 129 13.10 0.42 14.61
C ASP A 129 11.79 -0.38 14.51
N LEU A 130 10.98 -0.09 13.50
CA LEU A 130 9.66 -0.69 13.29
C LEU A 130 9.30 -0.61 11.81
N ILE A 131 8.68 -1.65 11.28
CA ILE A 131 8.14 -1.68 9.92
C ILE A 131 6.62 -1.85 9.96
N THR A 132 5.91 -1.07 9.14
CA THR A 132 4.50 -1.34 8.83
C THR A 132 4.37 -1.68 7.35
N ILE A 133 3.75 -2.80 7.06
CA ILE A 133 3.42 -3.24 5.69
C ILE A 133 1.92 -3.14 5.53
N SER A 134 1.45 -2.35 4.56
CA SER A 134 0.00 -2.17 4.37
C SER A 134 -0.38 -2.17 2.91
N GLY A 135 -1.34 -3.04 2.55
CA GLY A 135 -1.90 -3.18 1.21
C GLY A 135 -1.48 -4.45 0.48
N SER A 136 -1.95 -4.56 -0.76
CA SER A 136 -1.71 -5.72 -1.65
C SER A 136 -0.36 -5.62 -2.36
N LEU A 137 0.09 -6.76 -2.86
CA LEU A 137 1.17 -6.85 -3.83
C LEU A 137 0.65 -6.52 -5.24
N PRO A 138 1.44 -5.86 -6.09
CA PRO A 138 1.16 -5.76 -7.52
C PRO A 138 1.36 -7.13 -8.21
N SER A 139 0.86 -7.25 -9.43
CA SER A 139 1.03 -8.46 -10.24
C SER A 139 2.50 -8.78 -10.51
N GLY A 140 2.82 -10.05 -10.71
CA GLY A 140 4.18 -10.52 -11.02
C GLY A 140 5.09 -10.71 -9.81
N MET A 141 4.71 -10.23 -8.63
CA MET A 141 5.46 -10.47 -7.40
C MET A 141 5.13 -11.81 -6.77
N ASP A 142 6.12 -12.39 -6.10
CA ASP A 142 5.94 -13.60 -5.31
C ASP A 142 4.98 -13.32 -4.15
N GLU A 143 3.94 -14.12 -4.02
CA GLU A 143 2.97 -14.01 -2.93
C GLU A 143 3.59 -14.21 -1.53
N ALA A 144 4.77 -14.85 -1.46
CA ALA A 144 5.55 -15.00 -0.24
C ALA A 144 6.46 -13.78 0.08
N LEU A 145 6.45 -12.73 -0.74
CA LEU A 145 7.32 -11.57 -0.56
C LEU A 145 7.22 -10.97 0.86
N TYR A 146 6.02 -10.82 1.40
CA TYR A 146 5.86 -10.28 2.75
C TYR A 146 6.42 -11.20 3.83
N ALA A 147 6.32 -12.52 3.67
CA ALA A 147 6.99 -13.47 4.56
C ALA A 147 8.53 -13.31 4.50
N THR A 148 9.10 -13.15 3.31
CA THR A 148 10.54 -12.89 3.11
C THR A 148 10.97 -11.58 3.77
N ILE A 149 10.19 -10.50 3.63
CA ILE A 149 10.46 -9.20 4.26
C ILE A 149 10.42 -9.34 5.79
N ILE A 150 9.43 -10.05 6.33
CA ILE A 150 9.29 -10.29 7.78
C ILE A 150 10.49 -11.08 8.31
N GLU A 151 10.92 -12.12 7.59
CA GLU A 151 12.10 -12.91 7.96
C GLU A 151 13.36 -12.03 8.03
N LYS A 152 13.62 -11.25 6.98
CA LYS A 152 14.79 -10.35 6.90
C LYS A 152 14.79 -9.29 8.00
N ALA A 153 13.65 -8.67 8.26
CA ALA A 153 13.51 -7.67 9.32
C ALA A 153 13.70 -8.28 10.72
N THR A 154 13.10 -9.44 10.98
CA THR A 154 13.22 -10.15 12.26
C THR A 154 14.66 -10.62 12.53
N ALA A 155 15.38 -11.03 11.47
CA ALA A 155 16.79 -11.45 11.59
C ALA A 155 17.71 -10.32 12.12
N VAL A 156 17.32 -9.06 11.94
CA VAL A 156 18.04 -7.89 12.48
C VAL A 156 17.33 -7.24 13.68
N GLY A 157 16.31 -7.91 14.22
CA GLY A 157 15.60 -7.45 15.43
C GLY A 157 14.53 -6.38 15.20
N VAL A 158 14.13 -6.12 13.94
CA VAL A 158 13.12 -5.11 13.61
C VAL A 158 11.73 -5.76 13.52
N PRO A 159 10.77 -5.39 14.39
CA PRO A 159 9.41 -5.93 14.35
C PRO A 159 8.63 -5.41 13.14
N VAL A 160 7.70 -6.25 12.63
CA VAL A 160 6.85 -5.94 11.48
C VAL A 160 5.38 -6.01 11.85
N LEU A 161 4.63 -4.94 11.56
CA LEU A 161 3.17 -4.90 11.63
C LEU A 161 2.62 -5.11 10.22
N LEU A 162 1.72 -6.08 10.04
CA LEU A 162 1.20 -6.48 8.73
C LEU A 162 -0.30 -6.23 8.60
N ASP A 163 -0.69 -5.42 7.61
CA ASP A 163 -2.07 -5.18 7.18
C ASP A 163 -2.22 -5.53 5.70
N THR A 164 -2.48 -6.78 5.42
CA THR A 164 -2.76 -7.33 4.09
C THR A 164 -3.86 -8.38 4.16
N SER A 165 -4.30 -8.89 3.02
CA SER A 165 -5.43 -9.80 2.95
C SER A 165 -5.16 -11.03 2.10
N GLY A 166 -6.12 -11.97 2.07
CA GLY A 166 -6.14 -13.10 1.16
C GLY A 166 -4.95 -14.03 1.33
N LYS A 167 -4.46 -14.53 0.19
CA LYS A 167 -3.39 -15.53 0.14
C LYS A 167 -2.06 -15.03 0.72
N THR A 168 -1.72 -13.77 0.49
CA THR A 168 -0.49 -13.14 1.00
C THR A 168 -0.47 -13.13 2.55
N LEU A 169 -1.59 -12.80 3.18
CA LEU A 169 -1.71 -12.85 4.64
C LEU A 169 -1.57 -14.29 5.17
N LYS A 170 -2.25 -15.23 4.51
CA LYS A 170 -2.18 -16.65 4.89
C LYS A 170 -0.75 -17.18 4.82
N ILE A 171 -0.04 -16.92 3.72
CA ILE A 171 1.37 -17.34 3.56
C ILE A 171 2.25 -16.73 4.65
N ALA A 172 2.09 -15.43 4.95
CA ALA A 172 2.87 -14.77 6.01
C ALA A 172 2.60 -15.39 7.39
N LEU A 173 1.36 -15.85 7.65
CA LEU A 173 0.99 -16.51 8.91
C LEU A 173 1.41 -17.99 8.97
N GLU A 174 1.59 -18.66 7.85
CA GLU A 174 2.09 -20.04 7.78
C GLU A 174 3.62 -20.13 7.78
N ALA A 175 4.33 -19.04 7.40
CA ALA A 175 5.79 -18.98 7.41
C ALA A 175 6.38 -19.25 8.81
N SER A 176 7.66 -19.64 8.90
CA SER A 176 8.35 -19.89 10.18
C SER A 176 8.45 -18.66 11.05
N THR A 177 8.78 -17.51 10.44
CA THR A 177 8.87 -16.21 11.10
C THR A 177 7.54 -15.47 10.95
N LYS A 178 6.95 -15.02 12.07
CA LYS A 178 5.64 -14.36 12.11
C LYS A 178 5.78 -12.83 12.20
N PRO A 179 4.81 -12.07 11.66
CA PRO A 179 4.72 -10.65 11.98
C PRO A 179 4.46 -10.44 13.48
N ALA A 180 4.95 -9.32 14.02
CA ALA A 180 4.73 -8.96 15.43
C ALA A 180 3.26 -8.63 15.72
N LEU A 181 2.53 -8.13 14.70
CA LEU A 181 1.10 -7.82 14.77
C LEU A 181 0.47 -7.95 13.39
N ILE A 182 -0.79 -8.40 13.36
CA ILE A 182 -1.67 -8.33 12.19
C ILE A 182 -2.92 -7.52 12.53
N LYS A 183 -3.55 -6.90 11.52
CA LYS A 183 -4.78 -6.11 11.67
C LYS A 183 -5.83 -6.56 10.66
N PRO A 184 -6.37 -7.77 10.77
CA PRO A 184 -7.44 -8.20 9.89
C PRO A 184 -8.75 -7.48 10.21
N ASN A 185 -9.54 -7.17 9.19
CA ASN A 185 -10.96 -6.84 9.35
C ASN A 185 -11.78 -8.12 9.56
N GLN A 186 -13.10 -7.98 9.74
CA GLN A 186 -13.98 -9.11 10.03
C GLN A 186 -14.02 -10.12 8.89
N GLU A 187 -14.09 -9.66 7.64
CA GLU A 187 -14.10 -10.51 6.44
C GLU A 187 -12.75 -11.25 6.28
N GLU A 188 -11.64 -10.56 6.43
CA GLU A 188 -10.29 -11.13 6.37
C GLU A 188 -10.09 -12.21 7.46
N LEU A 189 -10.57 -11.94 8.67
CA LEU A 189 -10.47 -12.89 9.79
C LEU A 189 -11.35 -14.12 9.53
N ALA A 190 -12.59 -13.94 9.06
CA ALA A 190 -13.48 -15.05 8.69
C ALA A 190 -12.86 -15.91 7.60
N GLY A 191 -12.26 -15.29 6.57
CA GLY A 191 -11.54 -15.99 5.50
C GLY A 191 -10.33 -16.77 6.00
N LEU A 192 -9.57 -16.25 6.97
CA LEU A 192 -8.44 -16.96 7.60
C LEU A 192 -8.90 -18.19 8.40
N LEU A 193 -10.02 -18.07 9.12
CA LEU A 193 -10.55 -19.14 9.96
C LEU A 193 -11.39 -20.17 9.17
N GLY A 194 -11.69 -19.90 7.89
CA GLY A 194 -12.57 -20.74 7.08
C GLY A 194 -14.02 -20.79 7.58
N VAL A 195 -14.49 -19.73 8.24
CA VAL A 195 -15.84 -19.60 8.77
C VAL A 195 -16.62 -18.52 8.00
N PRO A 196 -17.96 -18.59 7.94
CA PRO A 196 -18.76 -17.50 7.39
C PRO A 196 -18.51 -16.18 8.15
N GLU A 197 -18.58 -15.06 7.43
CA GLU A 197 -18.52 -13.75 8.06
C GLU A 197 -19.69 -13.63 9.06
N ALA A 198 -19.37 -13.25 10.31
CA ALA A 198 -20.39 -13.03 11.32
C ALA A 198 -21.21 -11.80 10.95
N THR A 199 -22.45 -12.01 10.54
CA THR A 199 -23.42 -10.89 10.36
C THR A 199 -23.66 -10.29 11.73
N THR A 200 -23.23 -9.05 11.95
CA THR A 200 -23.64 -8.28 13.12
C THR A 200 -25.15 -8.08 13.06
N VAL A 201 -25.86 -8.65 14.02
CA VAL A 201 -27.29 -8.39 14.25
C VAL A 201 -27.44 -7.03 14.88
#